data_eed126a725feb8f37f370d2d51b6b8c3
#
_entry.id   eed126a725feb8f37f370d2d51b6b8c3
#
_cell.length_a   1.000
_cell.length_b   1.000
_cell.length_c   1.000
_cell.angle_alpha   90.00
_cell.angle_beta   90.00
_cell.angle_gamma   90.00
#
_symmetry.space_group_name_H-M   'P 1'
#
loop_
_entity.id
_entity.type
_entity.pdbx_description
1 polymer ?
#
loop_
_entity_poly.entity_id
_entity_poly.type
_entity_poly.pdbx_seq_one_letter_code
_entity_poly.pdbx_strand_id
1 'polypeptide(L)'
;AWDFGCVPYVPVPQRWLKRARNLRAAKEKWGVDSHYATHHYGWWECIAAEIGRWSAWENYEPDYELLFEKIAVRDYGRDAAEHVLAAWRFWSEAMGCYTASNEDQYGPWRVGAAYPFIFHPDISRTMQSREIRFPTAPQAHFGWRIIKTFYHPYENAEQSPGFLRYPAELRALEKMLRLWKKGEAEMAEAVRRSSASKLPETLRLEALGRFIRSSIVTVIHIKQWWLCNMALQTSADAQSALSVLEKIEKIAYDEIENARGAISD
;
A
#
# COMPACT_ATOMS: atom_id res chain seq x y z
N ALA A 1 -11.64 3.31 3.01
CA ALA A 1 -10.62 2.85 2.32
C ALA A 1 -9.81 3.92 1.59
N TRP A 2 -8.89 4.45 2.28
CA TRP A 2 -7.88 5.39 1.82
C TRP A 2 -6.64 4.63 1.34
N ASP A 3 -6.87 3.53 0.76
CA ASP A 3 -5.93 2.48 0.51
C ASP A 3 -4.92 3.01 -0.49
N PHE A 4 -3.68 3.09 -0.12
CA PHE A 4 -2.59 3.51 -0.98
C PHE A 4 -2.85 4.87 -1.70
N GLY A 5 -3.31 5.87 -1.02
CA GLY A 5 -3.47 7.28 -1.40
C GLY A 5 -3.51 7.65 -2.88
N CYS A 6 -2.54 7.24 -3.66
CA CYS A 6 -2.46 7.50 -5.11
C CYS A 6 -3.06 6.37 -5.98
N VAL A 7 -3.34 5.20 -5.40
CA VAL A 7 -3.94 4.07 -6.12
C VAL A 7 -5.37 3.88 -5.67
N PRO A 8 -6.35 4.41 -6.43
CA PRO A 8 -7.74 4.09 -6.16
C PRO A 8 -7.98 2.60 -6.45
N TYR A 9 -8.57 1.89 -5.51
CA TYR A 9 -9.09 0.55 -5.72
C TYR A 9 -8.02 -0.53 -5.92
N VAL A 10 -7.28 -0.79 -4.85
CA VAL A 10 -6.37 -1.93 -4.78
C VAL A 10 -7.10 -3.22 -5.17
N PRO A 11 -6.56 -4.05 -6.08
CA PRO A 11 -7.22 -5.22 -6.64
C PRO A 11 -7.20 -6.41 -5.67
N VAL A 12 -7.98 -6.30 -4.60
CA VAL A 12 -8.04 -7.25 -3.47
C VAL A 12 -9.49 -7.70 -3.18
N PRO A 13 -10.13 -8.42 -4.12
CA PRO A 13 -11.56 -8.71 -4.07
C PRO A 13 -11.99 -9.46 -2.81
N GLN A 14 -11.17 -10.36 -2.26
CA GLN A 14 -11.52 -11.09 -1.04
C GLN A 14 -11.61 -10.18 0.18
N ARG A 15 -10.88 -9.05 0.21
CA ARG A 15 -11.01 -8.03 1.25
C ARG A 15 -12.30 -7.24 1.12
N TRP A 16 -12.67 -6.90 -0.09
CA TRP A 16 -13.94 -6.22 -0.37
C TRP A 16 -15.13 -7.14 -0.05
N LEU A 17 -15.03 -8.42 -0.38
CA LEU A 17 -16.02 -9.43 0.01
C LEU A 17 -16.17 -9.53 1.53
N LYS A 18 -15.04 -9.56 2.26
CA LYS A 18 -15.09 -9.55 3.73
C LYS A 18 -15.82 -8.32 4.27
N ARG A 19 -15.58 -7.14 3.67
CA ARG A 19 -16.31 -5.91 4.03
C ARG A 19 -17.81 -6.05 3.74
N ALA A 20 -18.18 -6.54 2.57
CA ALA A 20 -19.58 -6.74 2.19
C ALA A 20 -20.31 -7.66 3.19
N ARG A 21 -19.71 -8.80 3.53
CA ARG A 21 -20.24 -9.73 4.55
C ARG A 21 -20.35 -9.10 5.93
N ASN A 22 -19.38 -8.28 6.33
CA ASN A 22 -19.43 -7.56 7.61
C ASN A 22 -20.57 -6.53 7.64
N LEU A 23 -20.83 -5.82 6.53
CA LEU A 23 -21.97 -4.88 6.42
C LEU A 23 -23.31 -5.60 6.52
N ARG A 24 -23.44 -6.77 5.88
CA ARG A 24 -24.65 -7.61 5.99
C ARG A 24 -24.86 -8.11 7.42
N ALA A 25 -23.81 -8.62 8.05
CA ALA A 25 -23.87 -9.03 9.46
C ALA A 25 -24.23 -7.86 10.40
N ALA A 26 -23.77 -6.65 10.10
CA ALA A 26 -24.13 -5.46 10.86
C ALA A 26 -25.62 -5.11 10.69
N LYS A 27 -26.17 -5.26 9.48
CA LYS A 27 -27.61 -5.12 9.23
C LYS A 27 -28.43 -6.08 10.09
N GLU A 28 -28.05 -7.35 10.06
CA GLU A 28 -28.75 -8.42 10.81
C GLU A 28 -28.63 -8.27 12.33
N LYS A 29 -27.43 -7.93 12.82
CA LYS A 29 -27.14 -7.89 14.26
C LYS A 29 -27.51 -6.60 14.95
N TRP A 30 -27.35 -5.47 14.25
CA TRP A 30 -27.43 -4.12 14.85
C TRP A 30 -28.41 -3.19 14.14
N GLY A 31 -29.17 -3.70 13.15
CA GLY A 31 -30.17 -2.91 12.44
C GLY A 31 -29.55 -1.79 11.58
N VAL A 32 -28.30 -1.94 11.13
CA VAL A 32 -27.69 -1.00 10.20
C VAL A 32 -28.34 -1.22 8.84
N ASP A 33 -29.23 -0.32 8.44
CA ASP A 33 -30.04 -0.44 7.22
C ASP A 33 -29.42 0.25 6.00
N SER A 34 -28.43 1.12 6.21
CA SER A 34 -27.73 1.81 5.14
C SER A 34 -26.27 2.09 5.47
N HIS A 35 -25.46 2.32 4.44
CA HIS A 35 -24.12 2.86 4.57
C HIS A 35 -23.81 3.84 3.45
N TYR A 36 -23.06 4.87 3.76
CA TYR A 36 -22.58 5.83 2.78
C TYR A 36 -21.19 5.44 2.29
N ALA A 37 -21.10 5.07 1.01
CA ALA A 37 -19.83 4.79 0.37
C ALA A 37 -19.29 6.06 -0.27
N THR A 38 -18.20 6.60 0.25
CA THR A 38 -17.57 7.79 -0.29
C THR A 38 -16.10 7.54 -0.56
N HIS A 39 -15.59 8.20 -1.58
CA HIS A 39 -14.17 8.25 -1.88
C HIS A 39 -13.82 9.60 -2.52
N HIS A 40 -12.64 10.14 -2.25
CA HIS A 40 -12.20 11.44 -2.76
C HIS A 40 -12.10 11.50 -4.29
N TYR A 41 -11.87 10.36 -4.93
CA TYR A 41 -11.68 10.24 -6.37
C TYR A 41 -12.90 9.68 -7.10
N GLY A 42 -14.02 9.46 -6.38
CA GLY A 42 -15.21 8.83 -6.96
C GLY A 42 -15.12 7.31 -7.07
N TRP A 43 -16.08 6.71 -7.75
CA TRP A 43 -16.14 5.27 -8.00
C TRP A 43 -15.71 4.98 -9.46
N TRP A 44 -14.55 4.40 -9.60
CA TRP A 44 -14.04 3.91 -10.88
C TRP A 44 -14.57 2.50 -11.14
N GLU A 45 -14.67 2.13 -12.41
CA GLU A 45 -14.96 0.76 -12.78
C GLU A 45 -13.79 -0.15 -12.40
N CYS A 46 -14.03 -1.03 -11.42
CA CYS A 46 -13.05 -1.95 -10.90
C CYS A 46 -13.75 -3.08 -10.13
N ILE A 47 -13.00 -4.14 -9.81
CA ILE A 47 -13.52 -5.29 -9.05
C ILE A 47 -14.14 -4.87 -7.71
N ALA A 48 -13.60 -3.88 -7.03
CA ALA A 48 -14.12 -3.40 -5.75
C ALA A 48 -15.51 -2.74 -5.91
N ALA A 49 -15.70 -1.93 -6.94
CA ALA A 49 -16.99 -1.31 -7.25
C ALA A 49 -18.03 -2.36 -7.66
N GLU A 50 -17.61 -3.37 -8.40
CA GLU A 50 -18.49 -4.45 -8.81
C GLU A 50 -18.96 -5.30 -7.61
N ILE A 51 -18.06 -5.68 -6.71
CA ILE A 51 -18.43 -6.37 -5.47
C ILE A 51 -19.39 -5.49 -4.63
N GLY A 52 -19.12 -4.19 -4.52
CA GLY A 52 -19.99 -3.24 -3.83
C GLY A 52 -21.40 -3.24 -4.40
N ARG A 53 -21.56 -3.21 -5.73
CA ARG A 53 -22.87 -3.29 -6.40
C ARG A 53 -23.59 -4.61 -6.14
N TRP A 54 -22.91 -5.74 -6.32
CA TRP A 54 -23.49 -7.06 -6.08
C TRP A 54 -23.89 -7.28 -4.62
N SER A 55 -23.09 -6.78 -3.67
CA SER A 55 -23.37 -6.93 -2.23
C SER A 55 -24.53 -6.05 -1.74
N ALA A 56 -24.92 -5.02 -2.49
CA ALA A 56 -26.01 -4.12 -2.14
C ALA A 56 -27.40 -4.65 -2.52
N TRP A 57 -27.49 -5.73 -3.28
CA TRP A 57 -28.77 -6.30 -3.66
C TRP A 57 -29.45 -6.97 -2.46
N GLU A 58 -30.68 -6.57 -2.20
CA GLU A 58 -31.50 -7.17 -1.14
C GLU A 58 -31.96 -8.58 -1.54
N ASN A 59 -32.04 -9.46 -0.57
CA ASN A 59 -32.51 -10.84 -0.72
C ASN A 59 -31.73 -11.71 -1.73
N TYR A 60 -30.55 -11.28 -2.11
CA TYR A 60 -29.66 -12.05 -2.98
C TYR A 60 -28.22 -12.02 -2.47
N GLU A 61 -27.66 -13.17 -2.21
CA GLU A 61 -26.24 -13.34 -1.95
C GLU A 61 -25.62 -14.11 -3.11
N PRO A 62 -24.75 -13.45 -3.92
CA PRO A 62 -24.12 -14.15 -5.02
C PRO A 62 -23.16 -15.23 -4.50
N ASP A 63 -22.99 -16.29 -5.26
CA ASP A 63 -21.81 -17.13 -5.14
C ASP A 63 -20.60 -16.30 -5.61
N TYR A 64 -19.84 -15.79 -4.64
CA TYR A 64 -18.75 -14.86 -4.93
C TYR A 64 -17.55 -15.55 -5.59
N GLU A 65 -17.32 -16.83 -5.38
CA GLU A 65 -16.25 -17.55 -6.08
C GLU A 65 -16.57 -17.65 -7.57
N LEU A 66 -17.80 -18.03 -7.88
CA LEU A 66 -18.30 -18.05 -9.26
C LEU A 66 -18.36 -16.64 -9.87
N LEU A 67 -18.71 -15.62 -9.07
CA LEU A 67 -18.71 -14.23 -9.53
C LEU A 67 -17.30 -13.79 -9.91
N PHE A 68 -16.31 -14.05 -9.07
CA PHE A 68 -14.91 -13.71 -9.37
C PHE A 68 -14.40 -14.43 -10.61
N GLU A 69 -14.72 -15.71 -10.78
CA GLU A 69 -14.39 -16.46 -11.98
C GLU A 69 -15.00 -15.83 -13.23
N LYS A 70 -16.30 -15.51 -13.20
CA LYS A 70 -16.97 -14.86 -14.33
C LYS A 70 -16.36 -13.50 -14.67
N ILE A 71 -16.01 -12.69 -13.66
CA ILE A 71 -15.36 -11.40 -13.87
C ILE A 71 -13.97 -11.60 -14.47
N ALA A 72 -13.17 -12.54 -13.92
CA ALA A 72 -11.84 -12.81 -14.44
C ALA A 72 -11.88 -13.30 -15.91
N VAL A 73 -12.80 -14.19 -16.25
CA VAL A 73 -13.00 -14.65 -17.64
C VAL A 73 -13.48 -13.52 -18.55
N ARG A 74 -14.43 -12.70 -18.08
CA ARG A 74 -14.97 -11.57 -18.86
C ARG A 74 -13.89 -10.56 -19.21
N ASP A 75 -13.06 -10.18 -18.21
CA ASP A 75 -12.14 -9.05 -18.33
C ASP A 75 -10.77 -9.46 -18.89
N TYR A 76 -10.27 -10.63 -18.49
CA TYR A 76 -8.91 -11.08 -18.80
C TYR A 76 -8.84 -12.29 -19.75
N GLY A 77 -9.98 -12.93 -20.00
CA GLY A 77 -10.05 -14.11 -20.86
C GLY A 77 -9.92 -15.43 -20.11
N ARG A 78 -10.43 -16.50 -20.71
CA ARG A 78 -10.52 -17.83 -20.09
C ARG A 78 -9.15 -18.38 -19.67
N ASP A 79 -8.16 -18.25 -20.56
CA ASP A 79 -6.83 -18.87 -20.36
C ASP A 79 -5.99 -18.12 -19.32
N ALA A 80 -6.25 -16.84 -19.08
CA ALA A 80 -5.60 -16.01 -18.08
C ALA A 80 -6.33 -16.01 -16.72
N ALA A 81 -7.62 -16.35 -16.69
CA ALA A 81 -8.49 -16.16 -15.54
C ALA A 81 -7.99 -16.88 -14.27
N GLU A 82 -7.49 -18.09 -14.37
CA GLU A 82 -6.95 -18.86 -13.23
C GLU A 82 -5.82 -18.10 -12.53
N HIS A 83 -4.89 -17.54 -13.31
CA HIS A 83 -3.75 -16.79 -12.80
C HIS A 83 -4.17 -15.44 -12.20
N VAL A 84 -5.14 -14.74 -12.79
CA VAL A 84 -5.72 -13.51 -12.22
C VAL A 84 -6.38 -13.81 -10.86
N LEU A 85 -7.14 -14.89 -10.77
CA LEU A 85 -7.76 -15.30 -9.50
C LEU A 85 -6.72 -15.66 -8.44
N ALA A 86 -5.62 -16.31 -8.82
CA ALA A 86 -4.52 -16.60 -7.93
C ALA A 86 -3.81 -15.31 -7.46
N ALA A 87 -3.56 -14.36 -8.37
CA ALA A 87 -3.00 -13.06 -8.05
C ALA A 87 -3.88 -12.30 -7.05
N TRP A 88 -5.17 -12.21 -7.29
CA TRP A 88 -6.11 -11.57 -6.38
C TRP A 88 -6.12 -12.19 -4.99
N ARG A 89 -6.00 -13.51 -4.87
CA ARG A 89 -5.89 -14.22 -3.57
C ARG A 89 -4.62 -13.82 -2.83
N PHE A 90 -3.45 -13.87 -3.50
CA PHE A 90 -2.18 -13.48 -2.90
C PHE A 90 -2.17 -12.01 -2.48
N TRP A 91 -2.66 -11.10 -3.32
CA TRP A 91 -2.74 -9.66 -3.00
C TRP A 91 -3.73 -9.38 -1.85
N SER A 92 -4.84 -10.08 -1.82
CA SER A 92 -5.81 -9.98 -0.71
C SER A 92 -5.22 -10.47 0.62
N GLU A 93 -4.43 -11.53 0.59
CA GLU A 93 -3.70 -12.02 1.77
C GLU A 93 -2.61 -11.02 2.18
N ALA A 94 -1.84 -10.50 1.22
CA ALA A 94 -0.83 -9.48 1.44
C ALA A 94 -1.41 -8.25 2.15
N MET A 95 -2.53 -7.73 1.67
CA MET A 95 -3.25 -6.62 2.32
C MET A 95 -3.67 -6.93 3.75
N GLY A 96 -3.76 -8.20 4.13
CA GLY A 96 -3.98 -8.59 5.51
C GLY A 96 -2.84 -8.27 6.46
N CYS A 97 -1.66 -8.07 5.92
CA CYS A 97 -0.46 -7.72 6.68
C CYS A 97 -0.28 -6.20 6.83
N TYR A 98 -1.04 -5.40 6.08
CA TYR A 98 -0.95 -3.95 6.13
C TYR A 98 -1.56 -3.40 7.42
N THR A 99 -0.78 -2.64 8.16
CA THR A 99 -1.24 -1.87 9.31
C THR A 99 -1.39 -0.41 8.88
N ALA A 100 -2.64 0.04 8.74
CA ALA A 100 -2.93 1.39 8.30
C ALA A 100 -2.45 2.41 9.35
N SER A 101 -1.69 3.39 8.92
CA SER A 101 -1.28 4.54 9.71
C SER A 101 -1.43 5.83 8.89
N ASN A 102 -1.59 6.97 9.58
CA ASN A 102 -1.66 8.25 8.89
C ASN A 102 -0.34 8.62 8.21
N GLU A 103 0.78 8.24 8.80
CA GLU A 103 2.10 8.47 8.22
C GLU A 103 2.26 7.81 6.86
N ASP A 104 1.90 6.54 6.80
CA ASP A 104 2.03 5.78 5.57
C ASP A 104 1.01 6.25 4.52
N GLN A 105 -0.21 6.47 4.96
CA GLN A 105 -1.33 6.82 4.09
C GLN A 105 -1.20 8.19 3.43
N TYR A 106 -0.72 9.18 4.17
CA TYR A 106 -0.49 10.53 3.63
C TYR A 106 0.96 10.76 3.17
N GLY A 107 1.83 9.83 3.42
CA GLY A 107 3.24 9.84 3.05
C GLY A 107 3.53 8.94 1.85
N PRO A 108 4.33 7.87 2.05
CA PRO A 108 4.82 7.04 0.95
C PRO A 108 3.73 6.36 0.14
N TRP A 109 2.61 5.97 0.72
CA TRP A 109 1.49 5.40 -0.05
C TRP A 109 0.83 6.40 -0.99
N ARG A 110 0.90 7.68 -0.68
CA ARG A 110 0.32 8.72 -1.52
C ARG A 110 1.25 9.15 -2.65
N VAL A 111 2.55 9.08 -2.42
CA VAL A 111 3.58 9.50 -3.38
C VAL A 111 4.08 8.33 -4.22
N GLY A 112 4.16 7.14 -3.62
CA GLY A 112 4.79 5.99 -4.22
C GLY A 112 6.32 6.03 -4.11
N ALA A 113 6.99 5.39 -5.06
CA ALA A 113 8.43 5.20 -5.12
C ALA A 113 9.26 6.50 -5.31
N ALA A 114 8.63 7.64 -5.40
CA ALA A 114 9.31 8.95 -5.46
C ALA A 114 9.31 9.68 -4.12
N TYR A 115 8.89 9.03 -3.03
CA TYR A 115 8.84 9.67 -1.72
C TYR A 115 10.25 10.03 -1.24
N PRO A 116 10.53 11.29 -0.89
CA PRO A 116 11.88 11.72 -0.58
C PRO A 116 12.36 11.19 0.77
N PHE A 117 13.60 10.72 0.80
CA PHE A 117 14.32 10.46 2.04
C PHE A 117 14.91 11.75 2.57
N ILE A 118 14.76 11.97 3.87
CA ILE A 118 15.31 13.13 4.53
C ILE A 118 16.38 12.65 5.50
N PHE A 119 17.59 13.10 5.27
CA PHE A 119 18.72 12.91 6.17
C PHE A 119 19.09 14.25 6.79
N HIS A 120 18.97 14.34 8.09
CA HIS A 120 19.38 15.53 8.85
C HIS A 120 20.17 15.11 10.08
N PRO A 121 21.41 15.57 10.20
CA PRO A 121 22.22 15.33 11.39
C PRO A 121 21.64 16.00 12.64
N ASP A 122 20.85 17.04 12.46
CA ASP A 122 20.10 17.71 13.53
C ASP A 122 18.60 17.68 13.19
N ILE A 123 17.94 16.60 13.57
CA ILE A 123 16.50 16.40 13.36
C ILE A 123 15.69 17.49 14.07
N SER A 124 16.07 17.88 15.27
CA SER A 124 15.38 18.90 16.04
C SER A 124 15.34 20.25 15.31
N ARG A 125 16.46 20.67 14.76
CA ARG A 125 16.59 21.89 13.97
C ARG A 125 15.77 21.82 12.67
N THR A 126 15.83 20.69 11.98
CA THR A 126 15.08 20.46 10.75
C THR A 126 13.57 20.52 10.97
N MET A 127 13.10 19.92 12.06
CA MET A 127 11.67 19.91 12.38
C MET A 127 11.13 21.28 12.84
N GLN A 128 11.99 22.17 13.29
CA GLN A 128 11.65 23.56 13.60
C GLN A 128 11.56 24.41 12.33
N SER A 129 12.28 24.04 11.27
CA SER A 129 12.22 24.74 10.00
C SER A 129 10.89 24.40 9.29
N ARG A 130 9.99 25.36 9.18
CA ARG A 130 8.75 25.24 8.41
C ARG A 130 8.97 25.22 6.91
N GLU A 131 10.22 25.17 6.46
CA GLU A 131 10.63 25.29 5.08
C GLU A 131 10.55 23.97 4.31
N ILE A 132 10.52 22.83 5.02
CA ILE A 132 10.39 21.51 4.36
C ILE A 132 8.93 21.32 3.98
N ARG A 133 8.64 21.59 2.73
CA ARG A 133 7.32 21.34 2.13
C ARG A 133 7.41 20.09 1.28
N PHE A 134 6.58 19.10 1.61
CA PHE A 134 6.43 17.93 0.75
C PHE A 134 5.36 18.20 -0.30
N PRO A 135 5.64 17.85 -1.57
CA PRO A 135 4.69 18.09 -2.66
C PRO A 135 3.41 17.27 -2.57
N THR A 136 3.36 16.30 -1.65
CA THR A 136 2.25 15.35 -1.52
C THR A 136 1.05 15.85 -0.76
N ALA A 137 1.20 16.91 0.00
CA ALA A 137 0.10 17.52 0.72
C ALA A 137 -0.09 18.94 0.21
N PRO A 138 -1.11 19.21 -0.61
CA PRO A 138 -1.47 20.57 -1.01
C PRO A 138 -1.75 21.47 0.19
N GLN A 139 -2.08 20.85 1.31
CA GLN A 139 -2.27 21.51 2.60
C GLN A 139 -1.02 21.27 3.45
N ALA A 140 -0.25 22.32 3.62
CA ALA A 140 1.06 22.30 4.28
C ALA A 140 1.04 21.62 5.69
N HIS A 141 -0.08 21.65 6.38
CA HIS A 141 -0.20 21.04 7.69
C HIS A 141 -0.23 19.51 7.68
N PHE A 142 -0.72 18.86 6.61
CA PHE A 142 -0.68 17.41 6.52
C PHE A 142 0.73 16.90 6.25
N GLY A 143 1.45 17.50 5.31
CA GLY A 143 2.84 17.17 5.06
C GLY A 143 3.73 17.37 6.29
N TRP A 144 3.55 18.45 7.00
CA TRP A 144 4.22 18.74 8.26
C TRP A 144 3.94 17.66 9.32
N ARG A 145 2.69 17.25 9.46
CA ARG A 145 2.27 16.24 10.42
C ARG A 145 2.92 14.87 10.16
N ILE A 146 3.02 14.48 8.90
CA ILE A 146 3.63 13.22 8.47
C ILE A 146 5.13 13.22 8.76
N ILE A 147 5.83 14.28 8.38
CA ILE A 147 7.26 14.43 8.65
C ILE A 147 7.50 14.37 10.16
N LYS A 148 6.74 15.14 10.92
CA LYS A 148 6.84 15.17 12.36
C LYS A 148 6.66 13.79 12.98
N THR A 149 5.74 13.01 12.47
CA THR A 149 5.51 11.64 12.93
C THR A 149 6.69 10.72 12.62
N PHE A 150 7.31 10.82 11.44
CA PHE A 150 8.48 10.02 11.11
C PHE A 150 9.72 10.40 11.90
N TYR A 151 9.94 11.68 12.17
CA TYR A 151 11.15 12.15 12.85
C TYR A 151 10.96 12.42 14.35
N HIS A 152 9.73 12.73 14.76
CA HIS A 152 9.37 12.94 16.16
C HIS A 152 8.12 12.14 16.55
N PRO A 153 8.20 10.82 16.57
CA PRO A 153 7.06 9.96 16.89
C PRO A 153 6.50 10.23 18.30
N TYR A 154 7.29 10.82 19.19
CA TYR A 154 6.86 11.19 20.54
C TYR A 154 5.91 12.39 20.59
N GLU A 155 5.91 13.23 19.58
CA GLU A 155 5.03 14.40 19.55
C GLU A 155 3.65 14.06 19.01
N ASN A 156 3.46 12.87 18.47
CA ASN A 156 2.16 12.37 18.06
C ASN A 156 1.54 11.55 19.20
N ALA A 157 0.72 12.20 20.02
CA ALA A 157 0.08 11.58 21.18
C ALA A 157 -0.88 10.43 20.82
N GLU A 158 -1.28 10.35 19.55
CA GLU A 158 -2.23 9.33 19.07
C GLU A 158 -1.52 8.02 18.67
N GLN A 159 -0.19 7.97 18.63
CA GLN A 159 0.56 6.85 18.09
C GLN A 159 1.68 6.37 19.01
N SER A 160 1.91 5.07 18.96
CA SER A 160 3.04 4.46 19.66
C SER A 160 4.37 4.96 19.10
N PRO A 161 5.42 5.07 19.95
CA PRO A 161 6.75 5.48 19.52
C PRO A 161 7.28 4.64 18.35
N GLY A 162 7.85 5.30 17.33
CA GLY A 162 8.30 4.66 16.10
C GLY A 162 9.33 3.55 16.32
N PHE A 163 10.23 3.68 17.28
CA PHE A 163 11.24 2.66 17.58
C PHE A 163 10.63 1.36 18.15
N LEU A 164 9.46 1.40 18.75
CA LEU A 164 8.73 0.20 19.20
C LEU A 164 7.86 -0.36 18.08
N ARG A 165 7.22 0.50 17.31
CA ARG A 165 6.24 0.15 16.31
C ARG A 165 6.88 -0.30 15.00
N TYR A 166 7.84 0.44 14.46
CA TYR A 166 8.41 0.18 13.13
C TYR A 166 9.06 -1.19 12.97
N PRO A 167 9.75 -1.78 13.96
CA PRO A 167 10.23 -3.15 13.83
C PRO A 167 9.12 -4.20 13.61
N ALA A 168 7.96 -3.99 14.23
CA ALA A 168 6.81 -4.88 14.04
C ALA A 168 6.15 -4.65 12.67
N GLU A 169 5.99 -3.39 12.27
CA GLU A 169 5.44 -3.01 10.98
C GLU A 169 6.33 -3.47 9.82
N LEU A 170 7.65 -3.38 9.95
CA LEU A 170 8.60 -3.88 8.96
C LEU A 170 8.44 -5.39 8.72
N ARG A 171 8.34 -6.19 9.78
CA ARG A 171 8.09 -7.63 9.63
C ARG A 171 6.76 -7.91 8.91
N ALA A 172 5.73 -7.13 9.18
CA ALA A 172 4.44 -7.27 8.52
C ALA A 172 4.51 -6.83 7.04
N LEU A 173 5.19 -5.72 6.75
CA LEU A 173 5.40 -5.23 5.38
C LEU A 173 6.28 -6.16 4.54
N GLU A 174 7.32 -6.74 5.12
CA GLU A 174 8.14 -7.75 4.45
C GLU A 174 7.33 -9.01 4.12
N LYS A 175 6.44 -9.44 5.01
CA LYS A 175 5.50 -10.53 4.72
C LYS A 175 4.54 -10.11 3.61
N MET A 176 4.00 -8.90 3.66
CA MET A 176 3.17 -8.32 2.62
C MET A 176 3.87 -8.34 1.27
N LEU A 177 5.12 -7.88 1.21
CA LEU A 177 5.93 -7.85 -0.01
C LEU A 177 6.14 -9.26 -0.60
N ARG A 178 6.46 -10.25 0.25
CA ARG A 178 6.63 -11.64 -0.21
C ARG A 178 5.35 -12.20 -0.83
N LEU A 179 4.20 -11.94 -0.23
CA LEU A 179 2.90 -12.36 -0.77
C LEU A 179 2.54 -11.59 -2.03
N TRP A 180 2.82 -10.28 -2.05
CA TRP A 180 2.55 -9.44 -3.20
C TRP A 180 3.32 -9.91 -4.43
N LYS A 181 4.61 -10.24 -4.29
CA LYS A 181 5.45 -10.80 -5.35
C LYS A 181 4.93 -12.13 -5.91
N LYS A 182 4.27 -12.96 -5.08
CA LYS A 182 3.62 -14.18 -5.59
C LYS A 182 2.46 -13.82 -6.52
N GLY A 183 1.67 -12.82 -6.17
CA GLY A 183 0.60 -12.34 -7.05
C GLY A 183 1.14 -11.74 -8.36
N GLU A 184 2.26 -11.02 -8.32
CA GLU A 184 2.92 -10.53 -9.54
C GLU A 184 3.40 -11.66 -10.44
N ALA A 185 3.94 -12.74 -9.88
CA ALA A 185 4.35 -13.91 -10.66
C ALA A 185 3.15 -14.56 -11.39
N GLU A 186 2.01 -14.65 -10.72
CA GLU A 186 0.77 -15.10 -11.34
C GLU A 186 0.28 -14.13 -12.43
N MET A 187 0.37 -12.82 -12.20
CA MET A 187 0.00 -11.85 -13.23
C MET A 187 0.90 -11.90 -14.47
N ALA A 188 2.19 -12.13 -14.31
CA ALA A 188 3.09 -12.33 -15.43
C ALA A 188 2.69 -13.58 -16.26
N GLU A 189 2.19 -14.64 -15.61
CA GLU A 189 1.64 -15.79 -16.32
C GLU A 189 0.30 -15.45 -17.00
N ALA A 190 -0.57 -14.69 -16.34
CA ALA A 190 -1.81 -14.21 -16.94
C ALA A 190 -1.56 -13.40 -18.22
N VAL A 191 -0.56 -12.52 -18.22
CA VAL A 191 -0.14 -11.75 -19.41
C VAL A 191 0.28 -12.69 -20.55
N ARG A 192 1.10 -13.71 -20.26
CA ARG A 192 1.53 -14.68 -21.29
C ARG A 192 0.38 -15.46 -21.92
N ARG A 193 -0.69 -15.69 -21.17
CA ARG A 193 -1.88 -16.46 -21.61
C ARG A 193 -3.01 -15.59 -22.14
N SER A 194 -2.89 -14.26 -22.06
CA SER A 194 -3.93 -13.35 -22.52
C SER A 194 -4.05 -13.36 -24.04
N SER A 195 -5.28 -13.43 -24.53
CA SER A 195 -5.55 -13.18 -25.95
C SER A 195 -5.28 -11.72 -26.30
N ALA A 196 -5.03 -11.45 -27.60
CA ALA A 196 -4.75 -10.08 -28.06
C ALA A 196 -5.82 -9.06 -27.67
N SER A 197 -7.09 -9.48 -27.61
CA SER A 197 -8.20 -8.59 -27.22
C SER A 197 -8.27 -8.30 -25.72
N LYS A 198 -7.68 -9.15 -24.88
CA LYS A 198 -7.67 -9.02 -23.40
C LYS A 198 -6.33 -8.53 -22.84
N LEU A 199 -5.28 -8.62 -23.63
CA LEU A 199 -3.93 -8.24 -23.23
C LEU A 199 -3.82 -6.82 -22.68
N PRO A 200 -4.45 -5.77 -23.24
CA PRO A 200 -4.35 -4.42 -22.69
C PRO A 200 -4.85 -4.31 -21.23
N GLU A 201 -5.96 -4.97 -20.92
CA GLU A 201 -6.52 -4.95 -19.57
C GLU A 201 -5.67 -5.78 -18.59
N THR A 202 -5.13 -6.90 -19.05
CA THR A 202 -4.22 -7.72 -18.24
C THR A 202 -2.92 -6.99 -17.93
N LEU A 203 -2.33 -6.29 -18.92
CA LEU A 203 -1.14 -5.46 -18.72
C LEU A 203 -1.42 -4.30 -17.75
N ARG A 204 -2.60 -3.69 -17.82
CA ARG A 204 -3.00 -2.63 -16.88
C ARG A 204 -3.06 -3.14 -15.45
N LEU A 205 -3.60 -4.33 -15.23
CA LEU A 205 -3.66 -4.95 -13.90
C LEU A 205 -2.26 -5.34 -13.40
N GLU A 206 -1.41 -5.87 -14.27
CA GLU A 206 -0.02 -6.19 -13.95
C GLU A 206 0.77 -4.94 -13.55
N ALA A 207 0.68 -3.86 -14.33
CA ALA A 207 1.33 -2.59 -14.05
C ALA A 207 0.87 -2.00 -12.70
N LEU A 208 -0.43 -2.08 -12.40
CA LEU A 208 -0.97 -1.68 -11.11
C LEU A 208 -0.36 -2.53 -9.97
N GLY A 209 -0.23 -3.83 -10.17
CA GLY A 209 0.44 -4.73 -9.21
C GLY A 209 1.88 -4.32 -8.94
N ARG A 210 2.66 -4.04 -9.98
CA ARG A 210 4.06 -3.58 -9.88
C ARG A 210 4.18 -2.23 -9.20
N PHE A 211 3.32 -1.28 -9.54
CA PHE A 211 3.29 0.03 -8.89
C PHE A 211 3.05 -0.07 -7.38
N ILE A 212 2.07 -0.90 -6.97
CA ILE A 212 1.80 -1.13 -5.54
C ILE A 212 2.98 -1.83 -4.86
N ARG A 213 3.64 -2.80 -5.51
CA ARG A 213 4.87 -3.42 -4.99
C ARG A 213 5.94 -2.36 -4.73
N SER A 214 6.19 -1.48 -5.68
CA SER A 214 7.19 -0.42 -5.52
C SER A 214 6.84 0.51 -4.35
N SER A 215 5.57 0.81 -4.16
CA SER A 215 5.11 1.58 -2.99
C SER A 215 5.33 0.83 -1.65
N ILE A 216 5.11 -0.49 -1.61
CA ILE A 216 5.42 -1.33 -0.43
C ILE A 216 6.92 -1.25 -0.11
N VAL A 217 7.78 -1.38 -1.12
CA VAL A 217 9.24 -1.29 -0.97
C VAL A 217 9.64 0.07 -0.40
N THR A 218 9.10 1.16 -0.95
CA THR A 218 9.36 2.51 -0.46
C THR A 218 8.99 2.68 1.02
N VAL A 219 7.82 2.16 1.45
CA VAL A 219 7.42 2.22 2.88
C VAL A 219 8.41 1.45 3.77
N ILE A 220 8.88 0.29 3.32
CA ILE A 220 9.90 -0.47 4.04
C ILE A 220 11.18 0.35 4.17
N HIS A 221 11.67 0.92 3.07
CA HIS A 221 12.90 1.70 3.06
C HIS A 221 12.81 2.94 3.94
N ILE A 222 11.69 3.65 3.95
CA ILE A 222 11.49 4.83 4.82
C ILE A 222 11.54 4.45 6.29
N LYS A 223 10.90 3.36 6.69
CA LYS A 223 10.93 2.91 8.09
C LYS A 223 12.33 2.44 8.51
N GLN A 224 13.03 1.73 7.63
CA GLN A 224 14.42 1.35 7.85
C GLN A 224 15.33 2.58 7.94
N TRP A 225 15.16 3.54 7.04
CA TRP A 225 15.89 4.81 7.06
C TRP A 225 15.69 5.56 8.37
N TRP A 226 14.44 5.65 8.84
CA TRP A 226 14.13 6.27 10.11
C TRP A 226 14.83 5.57 11.29
N LEU A 227 14.79 4.25 11.35
CA LEU A 227 15.47 3.47 12.40
C LEU A 227 16.98 3.68 12.36
N CYS A 228 17.58 3.74 11.18
CA CYS A 228 18.99 4.04 11.01
C CYS A 228 19.34 5.47 11.49
N ASN A 229 18.51 6.46 11.19
CA ASN A 229 18.70 7.82 11.71
C ASN A 229 18.67 7.86 13.25
N MET A 230 17.78 7.13 13.88
CA MET A 230 17.72 7.02 15.34
C MET A 230 18.97 6.31 15.89
N ALA A 231 19.40 5.23 15.27
CA ALA A 231 20.62 4.51 15.65
C ALA A 231 21.87 5.38 15.50
N LEU A 232 21.94 6.20 14.43
CA LEU A 232 23.08 7.12 14.22
C LEU A 232 23.21 8.14 15.36
N GLN A 233 22.08 8.69 15.83
CA GLN A 233 22.07 9.66 16.92
C GLN A 233 22.51 9.08 18.28
N THR A 234 22.35 7.77 18.44
CA THR A 234 22.68 7.04 19.67
C THR A 234 23.95 6.22 19.53
N SER A 235 24.72 6.37 18.44
CA SER A 235 25.96 5.65 18.22
C SER A 235 26.99 6.03 19.29
N ALA A 236 27.58 5.01 19.91
CA ALA A 236 28.52 5.19 21.01
C ALA A 236 29.94 5.63 20.55
N ASP A 237 30.31 5.30 19.32
CA ASP A 237 31.63 5.55 18.73
C ASP A 237 31.53 5.72 17.19
N ALA A 238 32.66 6.15 16.61
CA ALA A 238 32.76 6.40 15.18
C ALA A 238 32.58 5.12 14.34
N GLN A 239 32.98 3.96 14.79
CA GLN A 239 32.84 2.70 14.06
C GLN A 239 31.39 2.29 13.98
N SER A 240 30.64 2.40 15.07
CA SER A 240 29.19 2.16 15.10
C SER A 240 28.47 3.13 14.19
N ALA A 241 28.83 4.42 14.20
CA ALA A 241 28.25 5.42 13.32
C ALA A 241 28.50 5.11 11.83
N LEU A 242 29.74 4.72 11.48
CA LEU A 242 30.08 4.33 10.11
C LEU A 242 29.24 3.14 9.63
N SER A 243 29.08 2.11 10.45
CA SER A 243 28.25 0.94 10.10
C SER A 243 26.78 1.31 9.86
N VAL A 244 26.27 2.30 10.58
CA VAL A 244 24.89 2.81 10.34
C VAL A 244 24.82 3.62 9.05
N LEU A 245 25.82 4.46 8.76
CA LEU A 245 25.91 5.23 7.52
C LEU A 245 25.96 4.34 6.28
N GLU A 246 26.73 3.25 6.31
CA GLU A 246 26.76 2.25 5.23
C GLU A 246 25.38 1.64 4.96
N LYS A 247 24.60 1.36 6.01
CA LYS A 247 23.20 0.89 5.87
C LYS A 247 22.31 1.95 5.26
N ILE A 248 22.44 3.20 5.69
CA ILE A 248 21.69 4.35 5.15
C ILE A 248 22.00 4.51 3.67
N GLU A 249 23.27 4.47 3.29
CA GLU A 249 23.69 4.56 1.88
C GLU A 249 23.10 3.43 1.04
N LYS A 250 23.17 2.19 1.54
CA LYS A 250 22.54 1.06 0.84
C LYS A 250 21.04 1.24 0.64
N ILE A 251 20.32 1.66 1.68
CA ILE A 251 18.85 1.91 1.56
C ILE A 251 18.58 2.97 0.50
N ALA A 252 19.39 4.03 0.43
CA ALA A 252 19.24 5.08 -0.57
C ALA A 252 19.43 4.54 -1.99
N TYR A 253 20.47 3.73 -2.24
CA TYR A 253 20.67 3.08 -3.54
C TYR A 253 19.56 2.11 -3.89
N ASP A 254 19.12 1.28 -2.96
CA ASP A 254 18.02 0.33 -3.16
C ASP A 254 16.72 1.08 -3.53
N GLU A 255 16.46 2.26 -2.93
CA GLU A 255 15.28 3.05 -3.27
C GLU A 255 15.41 3.77 -4.63
N ILE A 256 16.61 4.21 -5.00
CA ILE A 256 16.87 4.76 -6.35
C ILE A 256 16.51 3.71 -7.41
N GLU A 257 16.94 2.47 -7.22
CA GLU A 257 16.61 1.38 -8.15
C GLU A 257 15.12 1.04 -8.14
N ASN A 258 14.48 1.04 -6.97
CA ASN A 258 13.04 0.87 -6.86
C ASN A 258 12.26 1.98 -7.60
N ALA A 259 12.68 3.23 -7.46
CA ALA A 259 12.07 4.37 -8.15
C ALA A 259 12.27 4.32 -9.67
N ARG A 260 13.48 3.94 -10.12
CA ARG A 260 13.76 3.74 -11.56
C ARG A 260 12.89 2.64 -12.16
N GLY A 261 12.73 1.52 -11.45
CA GLY A 261 11.82 0.46 -11.86
C GLY A 261 10.38 0.93 -11.98
N ALA A 262 9.90 1.74 -11.04
CA ALA A 262 8.54 2.27 -11.06
C ALA A 262 8.27 3.30 -12.19
N ILE A 263 9.29 3.93 -12.75
CA ILE A 263 9.16 4.85 -13.90
C ILE A 263 8.98 4.06 -15.20
N SER A 264 9.60 2.89 -15.29
CA SER A 264 9.53 2.04 -16.48
C SER A 264 8.25 1.18 -16.55
N ASP A 265 7.56 1.07 -15.43
CA ASP A 265 6.30 0.34 -15.30
C ASP A 265 5.08 1.21 -15.67
#